data_ec7658f85ba1bf25462895e820531410
#
_entry.id   ec7658f85ba1bf25462895e820531410
#
_cell.length_a   1.000
_cell.length_b   1.000
_cell.length_c   1.000
_cell.angle_alpha   90.00
_cell.angle_beta   90.00
_cell.angle_gamma   90.00
#
_symmetry.space_group_name_H-M   'P 1'
#
loop_
_entity.id
_entity.type
_entity.pdbx_description
1 polymer ?
#
loop_
_entity_poly.entity_id
_entity_poly.type
_entity_poly.pdbx_seq_one_letter_code
_entity_poly.pdbx_strand_id
1 'polypeptide(L)'
;KLNPKKSDCHIHATLKQRLDAVHKLRFQHSIKILCKVLRVNRSTYYKHFSAKPSPRIKENQYIASLILHIYADYNKRLGAYKITYVLQRDYGINISVGRVYRLMKQLQLPKMSTDKPAVRSSSSDAEACCNHLQQKFNQKAPNLVWVSDITYIKAGGIWYYLCIVMDLFSRKVISWHISSRANVELVITAFKKAYEKRNAPYGLMFHSDRGSQYTAFTFRQLLDSLNVVQSFSKKGYPFDNACCECFFKYLKKEETNRKCYRSLTELQLSVFEYIEGYYNTKRPHGTLNMLTPNEAEALYWEQTK
;
A
#
# COMPACT_ATOMS: atom_id res chain seq x y z
N LYS A 1 53.93 -20.78 -29.02
CA LYS A 1 52.88 -21.33 -29.90
C LYS A 1 51.68 -21.58 -29.00
N LEU A 2 50.63 -20.78 -29.13
CA LEU A 2 49.34 -21.01 -28.45
C LEU A 2 48.71 -22.31 -28.93
N ASN A 3 48.39 -23.23 -28.03
CA ASN A 3 47.82 -24.54 -28.33
C ASN A 3 46.42 -24.37 -28.96
N PRO A 4 46.16 -24.77 -30.22
CA PRO A 4 44.91 -24.49 -30.92
C PRO A 4 43.66 -25.12 -30.25
N LYS A 5 43.83 -26.20 -29.49
CA LYS A 5 42.71 -26.84 -28.77
C LYS A 5 42.08 -26.05 -27.62
N LYS A 6 42.71 -24.95 -27.13
CA LYS A 6 42.12 -24.07 -26.11
C LYS A 6 41.33 -22.90 -26.70
N SER A 7 41.41 -22.66 -28.03
CA SER A 7 40.72 -21.54 -28.68
C SER A 7 39.26 -21.87 -29.08
N ASP A 8 38.93 -23.13 -29.33
CA ASP A 8 37.59 -23.52 -29.80
C ASP A 8 36.51 -23.40 -28.73
N CYS A 9 36.86 -23.55 -27.43
CA CYS A 9 35.95 -23.33 -26.31
C CYS A 9 35.40 -21.90 -26.21
N HIS A 10 36.09 -20.90 -26.76
CA HIS A 10 35.71 -19.49 -26.57
C HIS A 10 34.95 -18.90 -27.79
N ILE A 11 34.84 -19.62 -28.91
CA ILE A 11 34.14 -19.15 -30.11
C ILE A 11 32.63 -19.13 -29.89
N HIS A 12 32.08 -20.02 -29.07
CA HIS A 12 30.67 -20.05 -28.65
C HIS A 12 30.37 -19.22 -27.42
N ALA A 13 31.37 -18.58 -26.81
CA ALA A 13 31.20 -17.75 -25.63
C ALA A 13 30.54 -16.40 -25.98
N THR A 14 29.71 -15.88 -25.07
CA THR A 14 29.11 -14.56 -25.21
C THR A 14 30.16 -13.45 -25.29
N LEU A 15 29.84 -12.31 -25.88
CA LEU A 15 30.77 -11.17 -25.96
C LEU A 15 31.35 -10.80 -24.61
N LYS A 16 30.54 -10.83 -23.55
CA LYS A 16 30.97 -10.54 -22.16
C LYS A 16 32.00 -11.54 -21.68
N GLN A 17 31.78 -12.83 -21.86
CA GLN A 17 32.75 -13.89 -21.50
C GLN A 17 34.06 -13.75 -22.24
N ARG A 18 34.04 -13.38 -23.55
CA ARG A 18 35.23 -13.13 -24.34
C ARG A 18 36.01 -11.89 -23.85
N LEU A 19 35.30 -10.81 -23.49
CA LEU A 19 35.91 -9.60 -22.92
C LEU A 19 36.58 -9.92 -21.56
N ASP A 20 35.90 -10.68 -20.68
CA ASP A 20 36.43 -11.09 -19.38
C ASP A 20 37.70 -11.99 -19.56
N ALA A 21 37.72 -12.87 -20.57
CA ALA A 21 38.89 -13.68 -20.91
C ALA A 21 40.07 -12.82 -21.37
N VAL A 22 39.85 -11.81 -22.24
CA VAL A 22 40.89 -10.84 -22.60
C VAL A 22 41.42 -10.13 -21.36
N HIS A 23 40.54 -9.73 -20.46
CA HIS A 23 40.91 -9.01 -19.25
C HIS A 23 41.75 -9.85 -18.29
N LYS A 24 41.39 -11.14 -18.12
CA LYS A 24 42.15 -12.08 -17.27
C LYS A 24 43.56 -12.34 -17.81
N LEU A 25 43.67 -12.46 -19.13
CA LEU A 25 44.94 -12.83 -19.78
C LEU A 25 45.84 -11.62 -20.17
N ARG A 26 45.42 -10.39 -19.92
CA ARG A 26 46.11 -9.16 -20.34
C ARG A 26 47.53 -8.98 -19.81
N PHE A 27 47.87 -9.63 -18.71
CA PHE A 27 49.19 -9.62 -18.13
C PHE A 27 50.15 -10.67 -18.71
N GLN A 28 49.59 -11.71 -19.35
CA GLN A 28 50.35 -12.79 -19.95
C GLN A 28 50.59 -12.62 -21.45
N HIS A 29 49.68 -11.91 -22.14
CA HIS A 29 49.72 -11.71 -23.58
C HIS A 29 49.25 -10.30 -23.97
N SER A 30 49.73 -9.79 -25.09
CA SER A 30 49.30 -8.47 -25.54
C SER A 30 47.80 -8.43 -25.87
N ILE A 31 47.12 -7.36 -25.44
CA ILE A 31 45.70 -7.16 -25.68
C ILE A 31 45.35 -7.22 -27.18
N LYS A 32 46.26 -6.79 -28.06
CA LYS A 32 46.11 -6.87 -29.53
C LYS A 32 45.97 -8.29 -30.01
N ILE A 33 46.80 -9.19 -29.48
CA ILE A 33 46.79 -10.62 -29.84
C ILE A 33 45.55 -11.30 -29.27
N LEU A 34 45.24 -11.07 -27.97
CA LEU A 34 44.08 -11.63 -27.31
C LEU A 34 42.76 -11.23 -27.99
N CYS A 35 42.60 -9.95 -28.32
CA CYS A 35 41.43 -9.47 -29.04
C CYS A 35 41.29 -10.10 -30.45
N LYS A 36 42.42 -10.30 -31.17
CA LYS A 36 42.39 -10.97 -32.45
C LYS A 36 41.98 -12.45 -32.33
N VAL A 37 42.54 -13.17 -31.37
CA VAL A 37 42.25 -14.59 -31.15
C VAL A 37 40.81 -14.81 -30.69
N LEU A 38 40.31 -13.99 -29.77
CA LEU A 38 38.96 -14.09 -29.20
C LEU A 38 37.89 -13.36 -30.03
N ARG A 39 38.27 -12.85 -31.23
CA ARG A 39 37.37 -12.11 -32.15
C ARG A 39 36.59 -11.01 -31.43
N VAL A 40 37.29 -10.19 -30.66
CA VAL A 40 36.75 -9.02 -29.94
C VAL A 40 37.39 -7.77 -30.53
N ASN A 41 36.56 -6.75 -30.79
CA ASN A 41 37.11 -5.46 -31.23
C ASN A 41 37.85 -4.77 -30.08
N ARG A 42 39.09 -4.30 -30.31
CA ARG A 42 39.89 -3.62 -29.28
C ARG A 42 39.19 -2.40 -28.69
N SER A 43 38.50 -1.62 -29.52
CA SER A 43 37.73 -0.45 -29.04
C SER A 43 36.61 -0.88 -28.08
N THR A 44 35.96 -2.02 -28.34
CA THR A 44 34.94 -2.59 -27.45
C THR A 44 35.53 -3.03 -26.11
N TYR A 45 36.72 -3.64 -26.12
CA TYR A 45 37.44 -4.01 -24.90
C TYR A 45 37.76 -2.78 -24.04
N TYR A 46 38.41 -1.76 -24.61
CA TYR A 46 38.73 -0.57 -23.85
C TYR A 46 37.50 0.21 -23.39
N LYS A 47 36.47 0.31 -24.24
CA LYS A 47 35.20 0.93 -23.86
C LYS A 47 34.52 0.19 -22.70
N HIS A 48 34.63 -1.14 -22.66
CA HIS A 48 34.01 -1.95 -21.59
C HIS A 48 34.72 -1.76 -20.24
N PHE A 49 36.06 -1.76 -20.22
CA PHE A 49 36.84 -1.72 -18.99
C PHE A 49 37.28 -0.33 -18.54
N SER A 50 37.33 0.66 -19.44
CA SER A 50 37.75 2.04 -19.13
C SER A 50 36.58 3.03 -19.14
N ALA A 51 35.37 2.57 -19.37
CA ALA A 51 34.22 3.46 -19.44
C ALA A 51 33.92 4.08 -18.07
N LYS A 52 34.04 5.39 -17.97
CA LYS A 52 33.48 6.14 -16.86
C LYS A 52 31.96 5.97 -16.87
N PRO A 53 31.31 5.81 -15.69
CA PRO A 53 29.87 5.67 -15.64
C PRO A 53 29.20 6.86 -16.31
N SER A 54 28.29 6.59 -17.26
CA SER A 54 27.56 7.63 -17.96
C SER A 54 26.76 8.52 -17.01
N PRO A 55 26.43 9.77 -17.36
CA PRO A 55 25.60 10.64 -16.54
C PRO A 55 24.31 9.96 -16.09
N ARG A 56 23.69 9.16 -16.99
CA ARG A 56 22.48 8.38 -16.70
C ARG A 56 22.70 7.29 -15.65
N ILE A 57 23.88 6.66 -15.61
CA ILE A 57 24.21 5.66 -14.58
C ILE A 57 24.35 6.34 -13.23
N LYS A 58 25.03 7.48 -13.17
CA LYS A 58 25.17 8.28 -11.93
C LYS A 58 23.82 8.75 -11.40
N GLU A 59 22.97 9.27 -12.29
CA GLU A 59 21.60 9.67 -11.96
C GLU A 59 20.77 8.48 -11.44
N ASN A 60 20.84 7.30 -12.10
CA ASN A 60 20.17 6.10 -11.62
C ASN A 60 20.66 5.64 -10.25
N GLN A 61 21.96 5.74 -9.96
CA GLN A 61 22.52 5.43 -8.64
C GLN A 61 21.99 6.38 -7.57
N TYR A 62 21.94 7.68 -7.86
CA TYR A 62 21.34 8.66 -6.96
C TYR A 62 19.86 8.40 -6.71
N ILE A 63 19.08 8.18 -7.76
CA ILE A 63 17.64 7.86 -7.61
C ILE A 63 17.46 6.54 -6.86
N ALA A 64 18.30 5.54 -7.11
CA ALA A 64 18.25 4.27 -6.40
C ALA A 64 18.48 4.43 -4.88
N SER A 65 19.41 5.31 -4.47
CA SER A 65 19.61 5.61 -3.04
C SER A 65 18.38 6.29 -2.42
N LEU A 66 17.75 7.22 -3.13
CA LEU A 66 16.50 7.84 -2.68
C LEU A 66 15.34 6.84 -2.58
N ILE A 67 15.23 5.92 -3.56
CA ILE A 67 14.21 4.85 -3.51
C ILE A 67 14.40 3.99 -2.26
N LEU A 68 15.64 3.63 -1.90
CA LEU A 68 15.92 2.87 -0.68
C LEU A 68 15.53 3.65 0.58
N HIS A 69 15.85 4.94 0.63
CA HIS A 69 15.49 5.81 1.75
C HIS A 69 13.96 5.91 1.91
N ILE A 70 13.24 6.25 0.85
CA ILE A 70 11.78 6.30 0.84
C ILE A 70 11.18 4.95 1.22
N TYR A 71 11.71 3.84 0.66
CA TYR A 71 11.22 2.50 0.94
C TYR A 71 11.37 2.11 2.42
N ALA A 72 12.47 2.54 3.05
CA ALA A 72 12.72 2.34 4.49
C ALA A 72 11.81 3.24 5.35
N ASP A 73 11.71 4.53 5.04
CA ASP A 73 10.91 5.52 5.78
C ASP A 73 9.42 5.17 5.81
N TYR A 74 8.92 4.60 4.71
CA TYR A 74 7.55 4.09 4.61
C TYR A 74 7.40 2.62 5.02
N ASN A 75 8.37 2.07 5.78
CA ASN A 75 8.35 0.69 6.29
C ASN A 75 8.05 -0.37 5.22
N LYS A 76 8.62 -0.19 4.01
CA LYS A 76 8.48 -1.13 2.88
C LYS A 76 7.03 -1.27 2.36
N ARG A 77 6.16 -0.27 2.57
CA ARG A 77 4.73 -0.31 2.21
C ARG A 77 4.39 0.28 0.85
N LEU A 78 5.34 0.99 0.20
CA LEU A 78 5.10 1.64 -1.08
C LEU A 78 5.55 0.80 -2.28
N GLY A 79 4.72 0.78 -3.32
CA GLY A 79 5.09 0.28 -4.65
C GLY A 79 5.59 1.40 -5.58
N ALA A 80 6.07 1.03 -6.79
CA ALA A 80 6.70 1.95 -7.74
C ALA A 80 5.88 3.21 -8.03
N TYR A 81 4.56 3.08 -8.19
CA TYR A 81 3.66 4.22 -8.46
C TYR A 81 3.70 5.27 -7.35
N LYS A 82 3.58 4.84 -6.08
CA LYS A 82 3.61 5.77 -4.93
C LYS A 82 5.00 6.32 -4.66
N ILE A 83 6.05 5.51 -4.88
CA ILE A 83 7.44 5.99 -4.78
C ILE A 83 7.72 7.06 -5.84
N THR A 84 7.21 6.91 -7.07
CA THR A 84 7.33 7.95 -8.11
C THR A 84 6.71 9.27 -7.65
N TYR A 85 5.53 9.21 -7.02
CA TYR A 85 4.87 10.39 -6.48
C TYR A 85 5.69 11.06 -5.35
N VAL A 86 6.21 10.27 -4.41
CA VAL A 86 7.06 10.79 -3.31
C VAL A 86 8.35 11.42 -3.86
N LEU A 87 8.99 10.81 -4.87
CA LEU A 87 10.17 11.37 -5.54
C LEU A 87 9.87 12.74 -6.18
N GLN A 88 8.69 12.89 -6.77
CA GLN A 88 8.27 14.18 -7.35
C GLN A 88 7.95 15.21 -6.26
N ARG A 89 7.16 14.84 -5.25
CA ARG A 89 6.69 15.73 -4.19
C ARG A 89 7.83 16.22 -3.29
N ASP A 90 8.66 15.30 -2.80
CA ASP A 90 9.62 15.59 -1.72
C ASP A 90 11.02 15.94 -2.25
N TYR A 91 11.36 15.49 -3.46
CA TYR A 91 12.69 15.66 -4.06
C TYR A 91 12.67 16.40 -5.40
N GLY A 92 11.50 16.78 -5.91
CA GLY A 92 11.35 17.47 -7.20
C GLY A 92 11.76 16.64 -8.42
N ILE A 93 11.90 15.31 -8.28
CA ILE A 93 12.40 14.42 -9.34
C ILE A 93 11.24 13.93 -10.20
N ASN A 94 11.21 14.39 -11.45
CA ASN A 94 10.24 13.91 -12.43
C ASN A 94 10.76 12.66 -13.15
N ILE A 95 10.18 11.50 -12.85
CA ILE A 95 10.61 10.19 -13.34
C ILE A 95 9.41 9.31 -13.68
N SER A 96 9.52 8.46 -14.69
CA SER A 96 8.44 7.55 -15.03
C SER A 96 8.34 6.36 -14.06
N VAL A 97 7.10 5.92 -13.79
CA VAL A 97 6.83 4.74 -12.95
C VAL A 97 7.60 3.49 -13.42
N GLY A 98 7.70 3.31 -14.75
CA GLY A 98 8.45 2.18 -15.35
C GLY A 98 9.96 2.24 -15.05
N ARG A 99 10.56 3.45 -14.94
CA ARG A 99 11.97 3.60 -14.56
C ARG A 99 12.15 3.28 -13.07
N VAL A 100 11.28 3.78 -12.20
CA VAL A 100 11.28 3.45 -10.77
C VAL A 100 11.12 1.95 -10.55
N TYR A 101 10.17 1.29 -11.24
CA TYR A 101 9.98 -0.15 -11.15
C TYR A 101 11.25 -0.94 -11.51
N ARG A 102 11.95 -0.56 -12.60
CA ARG A 102 13.21 -1.21 -12.99
C ARG A 102 14.31 -1.04 -11.94
N LEU A 103 14.43 0.17 -11.35
CA LEU A 103 15.40 0.44 -10.27
C LEU A 103 15.07 -0.39 -9.01
N MET A 104 13.80 -0.46 -8.61
CA MET A 104 13.36 -1.32 -7.51
C MET A 104 13.68 -2.80 -7.76
N LYS A 105 13.52 -3.27 -9.00
CA LYS A 105 13.87 -4.65 -9.39
C LYS A 105 15.38 -4.89 -9.31
N GLN A 106 16.21 -3.93 -9.74
CA GLN A 106 17.67 -4.00 -9.62
C GLN A 106 18.12 -4.02 -8.16
N LEU A 107 17.44 -3.29 -7.28
CA LEU A 107 17.65 -3.27 -5.82
C LEU A 107 17.07 -4.52 -5.12
N GLN A 108 16.48 -5.46 -5.86
CA GLN A 108 15.86 -6.67 -5.33
C GLN A 108 14.79 -6.41 -4.25
N LEU A 109 14.10 -5.27 -4.32
CA LEU A 109 13.06 -4.93 -3.36
C LEU A 109 11.86 -5.86 -3.54
N PRO A 110 11.37 -6.49 -2.46
CA PRO A 110 10.28 -7.45 -2.54
C PRO A 110 8.99 -6.78 -3.01
N LYS A 111 8.23 -7.50 -3.84
CA LYS A 111 6.86 -7.10 -4.19
C LYS A 111 5.94 -7.36 -3.01
N MET A 112 4.96 -6.49 -2.80
CA MET A 112 3.90 -6.76 -1.84
C MET A 112 3.08 -7.98 -2.30
N SER A 113 2.90 -8.97 -1.42
CA SER A 113 2.10 -10.18 -1.69
C SER A 113 0.65 -9.83 -2.04
N THR A 114 0.05 -10.62 -2.92
CA THR A 114 -1.34 -10.51 -3.38
C THR A 114 -2.17 -11.74 -3.00
N ASP A 115 -1.90 -12.36 -1.86
CA ASP A 115 -2.68 -13.51 -1.40
C ASP A 115 -4.15 -13.12 -1.24
N LYS A 116 -5.03 -13.88 -1.87
CA LYS A 116 -6.49 -13.65 -1.80
C LYS A 116 -7.03 -14.33 -0.53
N PRO A 117 -7.76 -13.62 0.33
CA PRO A 117 -8.44 -14.25 1.46
C PRO A 117 -9.61 -15.11 0.98
N ALA A 118 -9.89 -16.19 1.71
CA ALA A 118 -11.05 -17.03 1.46
C ALA A 118 -12.37 -16.26 1.67
N VAL A 119 -13.30 -16.40 0.72
CA VAL A 119 -14.61 -15.76 0.77
C VAL A 119 -15.53 -16.54 1.73
N ARG A 120 -16.12 -15.86 2.72
CA ARG A 120 -17.21 -16.42 3.56
C ARG A 120 -18.53 -15.74 3.18
N SER A 121 -19.56 -16.55 2.91
CA SER A 121 -20.92 -16.08 2.73
C SER A 121 -21.64 -16.05 4.08
N SER A 122 -22.28 -14.94 4.44
CA SER A 122 -23.21 -14.84 5.57
C SER A 122 -24.63 -14.60 5.05
N SER A 123 -25.59 -15.31 5.61
CA SER A 123 -27.00 -15.18 5.31
C SER A 123 -27.72 -14.53 6.48
N SER A 124 -28.34 -13.38 6.27
CA SER A 124 -29.44 -12.89 7.08
C SER A 124 -30.34 -11.98 6.25
N ASP A 125 -31.60 -12.31 6.21
CA ASP A 125 -32.65 -11.54 5.55
C ASP A 125 -33.24 -10.53 6.55
N ALA A 126 -33.12 -9.24 6.26
CA ALA A 126 -33.88 -8.21 6.97
C ALA A 126 -34.49 -7.28 5.92
N GLU A 127 -35.84 -7.31 5.81
CA GLU A 127 -36.65 -6.54 4.84
C GLU A 127 -36.52 -5.00 5.02
N ALA A 128 -35.99 -4.53 6.15
CA ALA A 128 -35.90 -3.11 6.50
C ALA A 128 -34.54 -2.45 6.19
N CYS A 129 -33.68 -3.07 5.38
CA CYS A 129 -32.33 -2.57 5.11
C CYS A 129 -32.25 -1.87 3.76
N CYS A 130 -32.46 -0.55 3.72
CA CYS A 130 -32.39 0.23 2.49
C CYS A 130 -30.94 0.65 2.17
N ASN A 131 -30.54 0.61 0.89
CA ASN A 131 -29.26 1.15 0.42
C ASN A 131 -29.47 2.62 -0.05
N HIS A 132 -29.26 3.56 0.86
CA HIS A 132 -29.35 4.98 0.55
C HIS A 132 -28.07 5.52 -0.11
N LEU A 133 -26.91 4.90 0.16
CA LEU A 133 -25.62 5.32 -0.39
C LEU A 133 -25.53 5.07 -1.90
N GLN A 134 -26.06 3.94 -2.41
CA GLN A 134 -26.09 3.60 -3.84
C GLN A 134 -24.73 3.77 -4.53
N GLN A 135 -23.63 3.37 -3.87
CA GLN A 135 -22.25 3.47 -4.36
C GLN A 135 -21.78 4.90 -4.67
N LYS A 136 -22.47 5.92 -4.15
CA LYS A 136 -22.04 7.33 -4.29
C LYS A 136 -20.86 7.62 -3.34
N PHE A 137 -19.70 7.06 -3.65
CA PHE A 137 -18.51 7.14 -2.78
C PHE A 137 -17.83 8.50 -2.78
N ASN A 138 -18.06 9.34 -3.78
CA ASN A 138 -17.51 10.69 -3.83
C ASN A 138 -18.47 11.65 -3.13
N GLN A 139 -18.12 12.05 -1.92
CA GLN A 139 -18.88 13.00 -1.12
C GLN A 139 -18.36 14.42 -1.33
N LYS A 140 -19.23 15.40 -1.11
CA LYS A 140 -18.91 16.83 -1.31
C LYS A 140 -18.23 17.48 -0.11
N ALA A 141 -18.40 16.90 1.09
CA ALA A 141 -17.89 17.44 2.34
C ALA A 141 -17.61 16.32 3.35
N PRO A 142 -16.71 16.56 4.32
CA PRO A 142 -16.56 15.69 5.49
C PRO A 142 -17.86 15.60 6.29
N ASN A 143 -18.02 14.49 7.03
CA ASN A 143 -19.12 14.24 7.96
C ASN A 143 -20.52 14.13 7.33
N LEU A 144 -20.63 14.00 6.00
CA LEU A 144 -21.92 13.68 5.36
C LEU A 144 -22.22 12.18 5.41
N VAL A 145 -21.22 11.36 5.15
CA VAL A 145 -21.37 9.90 5.12
C VAL A 145 -20.19 9.24 5.80
N TRP A 146 -20.49 8.44 6.81
CA TRP A 146 -19.51 7.52 7.40
C TRP A 146 -19.80 6.09 6.98
N VAL A 147 -18.74 5.34 6.72
CA VAL A 147 -18.81 3.92 6.42
C VAL A 147 -18.11 3.12 7.51
N SER A 148 -18.63 1.93 7.79
CA SER A 148 -18.09 1.06 8.84
C SER A 148 -18.09 -0.40 8.38
N ASP A 149 -17.13 -1.15 8.90
CA ASP A 149 -17.03 -2.58 8.67
C ASP A 149 -16.17 -3.22 9.75
N ILE A 150 -16.24 -4.54 9.89
CA ILE A 150 -15.52 -5.32 10.90
C ILE A 150 -14.59 -6.31 10.20
N THR A 151 -13.35 -6.37 10.67
CA THR A 151 -12.40 -7.43 10.30
C THR A 151 -11.91 -8.17 11.52
N TYR A 152 -11.27 -9.32 11.31
CA TYR A 152 -10.67 -10.11 12.38
C TYR A 152 -9.16 -10.24 12.18
N ILE A 153 -8.43 -10.26 13.30
CA ILE A 153 -6.97 -10.34 13.37
C ILE A 153 -6.60 -11.28 14.51
N LYS A 154 -5.59 -12.11 14.32
CA LYS A 154 -5.14 -13.06 15.34
C LYS A 154 -3.99 -12.47 16.16
N ALA A 155 -4.10 -12.56 17.50
CA ALA A 155 -3.02 -12.18 18.42
C ALA A 155 -3.00 -13.15 19.60
N GLY A 156 -1.83 -13.62 20.03
CA GLY A 156 -1.69 -14.58 21.13
C GLY A 156 -2.50 -15.87 20.95
N GLY A 157 -2.70 -16.32 19.71
CA GLY A 157 -3.54 -17.48 19.42
C GLY A 157 -5.04 -17.21 19.35
N ILE A 158 -5.52 -16.03 19.78
CA ILE A 158 -6.94 -15.65 19.90
C ILE A 158 -7.32 -14.75 18.71
N TRP A 159 -8.58 -14.86 18.24
CA TRP A 159 -9.13 -13.96 17.24
C TRP A 159 -9.74 -12.72 17.91
N TYR A 160 -9.33 -11.55 17.45
CA TYR A 160 -9.87 -10.25 17.82
C TYR A 160 -10.57 -9.61 16.63
N TYR A 161 -11.59 -8.82 16.91
CA TYR A 161 -12.41 -8.12 15.92
C TYR A 161 -12.11 -6.63 15.97
N LEU A 162 -11.75 -6.08 14.84
CA LEU A 162 -11.51 -4.65 14.66
C LEU A 162 -12.67 -4.05 13.87
N CYS A 163 -13.41 -3.15 14.51
CA CYS A 163 -14.39 -2.28 13.86
C CYS A 163 -13.75 -0.92 13.58
N ILE A 164 -13.98 -0.37 12.39
CA ILE A 164 -13.59 0.98 12.03
C ILE A 164 -14.79 1.83 11.64
N VAL A 165 -14.67 3.14 11.83
CA VAL A 165 -15.57 4.15 11.27
C VAL A 165 -14.72 5.09 10.42
N MET A 166 -15.07 5.22 9.13
CA MET A 166 -14.33 5.99 8.13
C MET A 166 -15.21 7.07 7.53
N ASP A 167 -14.69 8.28 7.41
CA ASP A 167 -15.31 9.35 6.63
C ASP A 167 -15.16 9.07 5.14
N LEU A 168 -16.27 9.12 4.43
CA LEU A 168 -16.27 8.75 3.01
C LEU A 168 -15.70 9.84 2.10
N PHE A 169 -15.70 11.11 2.51
CA PHE A 169 -15.08 12.21 1.77
C PHE A 169 -13.56 12.07 1.74
N SER A 170 -12.96 12.02 2.92
CA SER A 170 -11.50 12.03 3.09
C SER A 170 -10.86 10.65 3.13
N ARG A 171 -11.66 9.58 3.21
CA ARG A 171 -11.17 8.22 3.49
C ARG A 171 -10.45 8.10 4.85
N LYS A 172 -10.61 9.07 5.72
CA LYS A 172 -10.00 9.10 7.06
C LYS A 172 -10.68 8.12 7.98
N VAL A 173 -9.92 7.25 8.62
CA VAL A 173 -10.43 6.45 9.72
C VAL A 173 -10.56 7.37 10.94
N ILE A 174 -11.81 7.71 11.27
CA ILE A 174 -12.15 8.64 12.36
C ILE A 174 -11.92 7.97 13.71
N SER A 175 -12.40 6.73 13.82
CA SER A 175 -12.29 5.93 15.03
C SER A 175 -12.18 4.45 14.70
N TRP A 176 -11.75 3.71 15.72
CA TRP A 176 -11.69 2.25 15.66
C TRP A 176 -11.79 1.67 17.07
N HIS A 177 -12.21 0.41 17.15
CA HIS A 177 -12.25 -0.35 18.38
C HIS A 177 -11.92 -1.82 18.14
N ILE A 178 -11.20 -2.44 19.08
CA ILE A 178 -10.84 -3.86 19.04
C ILE A 178 -11.46 -4.55 20.25
N SER A 179 -12.11 -5.71 20.00
CA SER A 179 -12.70 -6.55 21.02
C SER A 179 -12.42 -8.03 20.73
N SER A 180 -12.43 -8.86 21.76
CA SER A 180 -12.42 -10.33 21.61
C SER A 180 -13.78 -10.89 21.15
N ARG A 181 -14.82 -10.08 21.11
CA ARG A 181 -16.18 -10.49 20.72
C ARG A 181 -16.70 -9.60 19.59
N ALA A 182 -17.28 -10.21 18.55
CA ALA A 182 -17.95 -9.52 17.48
C ALA A 182 -19.42 -9.26 17.85
N ASN A 183 -19.67 -8.47 18.87
CA ASN A 183 -21.01 -8.12 19.37
C ASN A 183 -21.38 -6.67 18.98
N VAL A 184 -22.60 -6.25 19.32
CA VAL A 184 -23.09 -4.90 19.03
C VAL A 184 -22.28 -3.82 19.75
N GLU A 185 -21.74 -4.11 20.94
CA GLU A 185 -20.94 -3.17 21.73
C GLU A 185 -19.64 -2.74 21.00
N LEU A 186 -19.08 -3.64 20.19
CA LEU A 186 -17.92 -3.33 19.34
C LEU A 186 -18.24 -2.16 18.39
N VAL A 187 -19.40 -2.18 17.75
CA VAL A 187 -19.85 -1.16 16.80
C VAL A 187 -20.29 0.11 17.52
N ILE A 188 -21.07 -0.03 18.59
CA ILE A 188 -21.52 1.12 19.41
C ILE A 188 -20.32 1.91 19.93
N THR A 189 -19.30 1.23 20.45
CA THR A 189 -18.10 1.89 20.97
C THR A 189 -17.32 2.61 19.86
N ALA A 190 -17.14 1.98 18.72
CA ALA A 190 -16.48 2.60 17.57
C ALA A 190 -17.25 3.82 17.07
N PHE A 191 -18.58 3.70 16.94
CA PHE A 191 -19.44 4.81 16.50
C PHE A 191 -19.43 5.98 17.48
N LYS A 192 -19.64 5.75 18.78
CA LYS A 192 -19.62 6.81 19.81
C LYS A 192 -18.31 7.59 19.80
N LYS A 193 -17.17 6.91 19.76
CA LYS A 193 -15.85 7.55 19.64
C LYS A 193 -15.74 8.44 18.39
N ALA A 194 -16.27 8.00 17.25
CA ALA A 194 -16.29 8.80 16.02
C ALA A 194 -17.18 10.03 16.19
N TYR A 195 -18.37 9.84 16.73
CA TYR A 195 -19.39 10.85 16.89
C TYR A 195 -18.93 11.98 17.83
N GLU A 196 -18.33 11.62 18.95
CA GLU A 196 -17.71 12.56 19.88
C GLU A 196 -16.51 13.30 19.25
N LYS A 197 -15.59 12.56 18.59
CA LYS A 197 -14.40 13.14 17.94
C LYS A 197 -14.77 14.14 16.83
N ARG A 198 -15.95 14.02 16.24
CA ARG A 198 -16.47 14.88 15.15
C ARG A 198 -17.51 15.90 15.61
N ASN A 199 -17.68 16.11 16.90
CA ASN A 199 -18.62 17.06 17.50
C ASN A 199 -20.05 16.85 17.01
N ALA A 200 -20.53 15.60 17.00
CA ALA A 200 -21.91 15.23 16.70
C ALA A 200 -22.46 15.86 15.40
N PRO A 201 -21.97 15.45 14.22
CA PRO A 201 -22.33 16.07 12.96
C PRO A 201 -23.83 15.90 12.64
N TYR A 202 -24.48 16.96 12.22
CA TYR A 202 -25.88 16.95 11.81
C TYR A 202 -26.03 16.39 10.38
N GLY A 203 -27.15 15.65 10.12
CA GLY A 203 -27.45 15.12 8.79
C GLY A 203 -26.54 13.96 8.33
N LEU A 204 -25.87 13.30 9.28
CA LEU A 204 -24.97 12.19 9.03
C LEU A 204 -25.72 10.96 8.48
N MET A 205 -25.17 10.35 7.43
CA MET A 205 -25.53 9.01 6.99
C MET A 205 -24.47 8.02 7.47
N PHE A 206 -24.90 6.91 8.07
CA PHE A 206 -24.03 5.82 8.49
C PHE A 206 -24.29 4.58 7.63
N HIS A 207 -23.31 4.15 6.82
CA HIS A 207 -23.44 3.01 5.93
C HIS A 207 -22.58 1.82 6.38
N SER A 208 -23.15 0.63 6.32
CA SER A 208 -22.48 -0.62 6.67
C SER A 208 -22.98 -1.80 5.84
N ASP A 209 -22.38 -2.96 6.03
CA ASP A 209 -23.00 -4.23 5.62
C ASP A 209 -24.22 -4.57 6.48
N ARG A 210 -24.86 -5.73 6.20
CA ARG A 210 -26.01 -6.22 6.98
C ARG A 210 -25.58 -7.18 8.10
N GLY A 211 -24.40 -7.00 8.66
CA GLY A 211 -23.94 -7.79 9.80
C GLY A 211 -24.90 -7.64 10.99
N SER A 212 -25.05 -8.72 11.77
CA SER A 212 -25.97 -8.75 12.93
C SER A 212 -25.68 -7.63 13.94
N GLN A 213 -24.45 -7.16 14.01
CA GLN A 213 -24.01 -6.04 14.87
C GLN A 213 -24.63 -4.72 14.45
N TYR A 214 -24.72 -4.47 13.12
CA TYR A 214 -25.28 -3.25 12.55
C TYR A 214 -26.81 -3.27 12.46
N THR A 215 -27.41 -4.45 12.35
CA THR A 215 -28.89 -4.63 12.33
C THR A 215 -29.50 -4.77 13.73
N ALA A 216 -28.66 -4.87 14.78
CA ALA A 216 -29.12 -4.99 16.15
C ALA A 216 -29.99 -3.79 16.57
N PHE A 217 -31.09 -4.08 17.26
CA PHE A 217 -32.06 -3.07 17.71
C PHE A 217 -31.39 -1.93 18.51
N THR A 218 -30.51 -2.26 19.44
CA THR A 218 -29.80 -1.28 20.29
C THR A 218 -28.94 -0.30 19.47
N PHE A 219 -28.28 -0.75 18.40
CA PHE A 219 -27.50 0.11 17.53
C PHE A 219 -28.40 0.99 16.66
N ARG A 220 -29.49 0.44 16.12
CA ARG A 220 -30.46 1.19 15.34
C ARG A 220 -31.11 2.27 16.18
N GLN A 221 -31.56 1.94 17.41
CA GLN A 221 -32.12 2.90 18.35
C GLN A 221 -31.14 4.03 18.71
N LEU A 222 -29.85 3.72 18.85
CA LEU A 222 -28.81 4.73 19.06
C LEU A 222 -28.74 5.69 17.85
N LEU A 223 -28.66 5.20 16.63
CA LEU A 223 -28.60 6.04 15.44
C LEU A 223 -29.86 6.91 15.28
N ASP A 224 -31.05 6.33 15.50
CA ASP A 224 -32.32 7.04 15.47
C ASP A 224 -32.38 8.16 16.51
N SER A 225 -31.92 7.92 17.74
CA SER A 225 -31.87 8.93 18.81
C SER A 225 -30.95 10.12 18.49
N LEU A 226 -30.01 9.95 17.56
CA LEU A 226 -29.05 10.95 17.11
C LEU A 226 -29.42 11.53 15.74
N ASN A 227 -30.59 11.18 15.19
CA ASN A 227 -31.04 11.55 13.84
C ASN A 227 -30.02 11.18 12.74
N VAL A 228 -29.31 10.06 12.89
CA VAL A 228 -28.37 9.53 11.92
C VAL A 228 -29.08 8.57 10.97
N VAL A 229 -29.03 8.84 9.67
CA VAL A 229 -29.65 8.00 8.65
C VAL A 229 -28.86 6.72 8.47
N GLN A 230 -29.44 5.57 8.76
CA GLN A 230 -28.81 4.27 8.54
C GLN A 230 -29.00 3.80 7.11
N SER A 231 -27.89 3.38 6.47
CA SER A 231 -27.85 2.82 5.12
C SER A 231 -27.12 1.48 5.11
N PHE A 232 -27.60 0.54 4.29
CA PHE A 232 -27.02 -0.81 4.24
C PHE A 232 -26.63 -1.21 2.82
N SER A 233 -25.53 -1.96 2.69
CA SER A 233 -25.18 -2.65 1.45
C SER A 233 -26.28 -3.59 1.00
N LYS A 234 -26.47 -3.78 -0.30
CA LYS A 234 -27.36 -4.82 -0.82
C LYS A 234 -26.80 -6.21 -0.47
N LYS A 235 -27.68 -7.15 -0.19
CA LYS A 235 -27.28 -8.54 0.07
C LYS A 235 -26.50 -9.12 -1.12
N GLY A 236 -25.30 -9.64 -0.86
CA GLY A 236 -24.44 -10.24 -1.90
C GLY A 236 -23.71 -9.25 -2.80
N TYR A 237 -23.76 -7.93 -2.50
CA TYR A 237 -23.05 -6.90 -3.25
C TYR A 237 -21.90 -6.29 -2.42
N PRO A 238 -20.71 -6.91 -2.41
CA PRO A 238 -19.57 -6.43 -1.63
C PRO A 238 -19.12 -5.02 -2.07
N PHE A 239 -19.32 -4.66 -3.32
CA PHE A 239 -18.94 -3.35 -3.85
C PHE A 239 -19.64 -2.17 -3.17
N ASP A 240 -20.76 -2.39 -2.46
CA ASP A 240 -21.48 -1.33 -1.76
C ASP A 240 -20.72 -0.79 -0.54
N ASN A 241 -19.77 -1.56 0.03
CA ASN A 241 -18.85 -1.13 1.10
C ASN A 241 -17.38 -1.18 0.69
N ALA A 242 -17.11 -0.97 -0.59
CA ALA A 242 -15.78 -1.11 -1.18
C ALA A 242 -14.68 -0.27 -0.49
N CYS A 243 -15.03 0.85 0.15
CA CYS A 243 -14.06 1.73 0.82
C CYS A 243 -13.48 1.06 2.08
N CYS A 244 -14.32 0.45 2.91
CA CYS A 244 -13.86 -0.30 4.09
C CYS A 244 -13.11 -1.56 3.69
N GLU A 245 -13.61 -2.31 2.69
CA GLU A 245 -12.91 -3.49 2.16
C GLU A 245 -11.52 -3.13 1.64
N CYS A 246 -11.41 -2.03 0.91
CA CYS A 246 -10.13 -1.52 0.42
C CYS A 246 -9.19 -1.15 1.56
N PHE A 247 -9.68 -0.49 2.61
CA PHE A 247 -8.90 -0.19 3.81
C PHE A 247 -8.39 -1.47 4.47
N PHE A 248 -9.25 -2.44 4.74
CA PHE A 248 -8.84 -3.69 5.37
C PHE A 248 -7.87 -4.51 4.53
N LYS A 249 -8.04 -4.50 3.22
CA LYS A 249 -7.06 -5.08 2.30
C LYS A 249 -5.67 -4.45 2.49
N TYR A 250 -5.60 -3.12 2.63
CA TYR A 250 -4.32 -2.44 2.85
C TYR A 250 -3.79 -2.66 4.26
N LEU A 251 -4.62 -2.55 5.29
CA LEU A 251 -4.23 -2.85 6.67
C LEU A 251 -3.62 -4.26 6.77
N LYS A 252 -4.30 -5.26 6.22
CA LYS A 252 -3.80 -6.65 6.22
C LYS A 252 -2.49 -6.78 5.47
N LYS A 253 -2.39 -6.20 4.29
CA LYS A 253 -1.22 -6.33 3.41
C LYS A 253 -0.02 -5.51 3.89
N GLU A 254 -0.28 -4.32 4.41
CA GLU A 254 0.75 -3.35 4.77
C GLU A 254 1.21 -3.51 6.22
N GLU A 255 0.40 -4.15 7.08
CA GLU A 255 0.67 -4.27 8.52
C GLU A 255 0.42 -5.67 9.06
N THR A 256 -0.85 -6.10 9.21
CA THR A 256 -1.18 -7.23 10.09
C THR A 256 -0.75 -8.59 9.55
N ASN A 257 -0.67 -8.82 8.24
CA ASN A 257 -0.15 -10.06 7.66
C ASN A 257 1.40 -10.11 7.65
N ARG A 258 2.05 -9.05 8.07
CA ARG A 258 3.53 -8.94 8.10
C ARG A 258 4.10 -9.14 9.49
N LYS A 259 3.24 -9.22 10.51
CA LYS A 259 3.60 -9.33 11.92
C LYS A 259 2.85 -10.46 12.60
N CYS A 260 3.45 -11.04 13.62
CA CYS A 260 2.81 -11.95 14.55
C CYS A 260 2.66 -11.25 15.88
N TYR A 261 1.43 -11.08 16.38
CA TYR A 261 1.14 -10.39 17.63
C TYR A 261 1.08 -11.40 18.78
N ARG A 262 1.76 -11.12 19.88
CA ARG A 262 1.79 -11.97 21.08
C ARG A 262 0.65 -11.65 22.05
N SER A 263 0.13 -10.43 22.01
CA SER A 263 -0.92 -9.94 22.92
C SER A 263 -1.87 -8.98 22.23
N LEU A 264 -3.02 -8.72 22.88
CA LEU A 264 -3.95 -7.68 22.45
C LEU A 264 -3.30 -6.30 22.48
N THR A 265 -2.50 -6.00 23.49
CA THR A 265 -1.83 -4.69 23.64
C THR A 265 -0.88 -4.43 22.45
N GLU A 266 -0.11 -5.43 22.04
CA GLU A 266 0.78 -5.33 20.88
C GLU A 266 -0.02 -5.10 19.59
N LEU A 267 -1.14 -5.81 19.41
CA LEU A 267 -2.06 -5.60 18.29
C LEU A 267 -2.65 -4.20 18.30
N GLN A 268 -3.12 -3.71 19.46
CA GLN A 268 -3.71 -2.37 19.60
C GLN A 268 -2.69 -1.28 19.26
N LEU A 269 -1.45 -1.40 19.72
CA LEU A 269 -0.38 -0.46 19.42
C LEU A 269 -0.07 -0.46 17.90
N SER A 270 0.05 -1.63 17.30
CA SER A 270 0.33 -1.75 15.86
C SER A 270 -0.79 -1.17 15.00
N VAL A 271 -2.06 -1.40 15.36
CA VAL A 271 -3.21 -0.82 14.67
C VAL A 271 -3.26 0.69 14.85
N PHE A 272 -2.96 1.20 16.04
CA PHE A 272 -2.85 2.64 16.31
C PHE A 272 -1.77 3.29 15.45
N GLU A 273 -0.56 2.76 15.46
CA GLU A 273 0.56 3.26 14.64
C GLU A 273 0.23 3.22 13.14
N TYR A 274 -0.45 2.16 12.69
CA TYR A 274 -0.85 2.06 11.31
C TYR A 274 -1.92 3.09 10.93
N ILE A 275 -2.98 3.24 11.73
CA ILE A 275 -4.10 4.13 11.40
C ILE A 275 -3.70 5.59 11.58
N GLU A 276 -3.25 5.97 12.79
CA GLU A 276 -3.00 7.37 13.13
C GLU A 276 -1.62 7.83 12.63
N GLY A 277 -0.59 7.01 12.78
CA GLY A 277 0.78 7.38 12.40
C GLY A 277 1.12 7.21 10.92
N TYR A 278 0.35 6.41 10.17
CA TYR A 278 0.67 6.15 8.77
C TYR A 278 -0.52 6.35 7.83
N TYR A 279 -1.64 5.64 8.00
CA TYR A 279 -2.75 5.65 7.05
C TYR A 279 -3.37 7.04 6.89
N ASN A 280 -3.70 7.71 8.01
CA ASN A 280 -4.31 9.02 8.01
C ASN A 280 -3.32 10.17 7.69
N THR A 281 -2.02 9.99 7.95
CA THR A 281 -1.02 11.08 7.98
C THR A 281 0.03 11.01 6.88
N LYS A 282 0.43 9.80 6.44
CA LYS A 282 1.56 9.62 5.51
C LYS A 282 1.19 8.89 4.22
N ARG A 283 0.14 8.05 4.26
CA ARG A 283 -0.18 7.17 3.14
C ARG A 283 -0.82 7.93 1.98
N PRO A 284 -0.20 8.03 0.78
CA PRO A 284 -0.83 8.67 -0.37
C PRO A 284 -2.02 7.84 -0.88
N HIS A 285 -3.15 8.51 -1.14
CA HIS A 285 -4.37 7.90 -1.64
C HIS A 285 -4.64 8.28 -3.10
N GLY A 286 -4.71 7.29 -4.00
CA GLY A 286 -4.98 7.54 -5.42
C GLY A 286 -6.31 8.23 -5.70
N THR A 287 -7.36 7.94 -4.92
CA THR A 287 -8.68 8.57 -5.05
C THR A 287 -8.73 10.00 -4.50
N LEU A 288 -7.72 10.43 -3.75
CA LEU A 288 -7.57 11.77 -3.19
C LEU A 288 -6.45 12.55 -3.88
N ASN A 289 -6.18 12.30 -5.16
CA ASN A 289 -5.09 12.92 -5.90
C ASN A 289 -3.74 12.79 -5.19
N MET A 290 -3.49 11.63 -4.58
CA MET A 290 -2.30 11.32 -3.79
C MET A 290 -2.16 12.06 -2.45
N LEU A 291 -3.14 12.85 -2.06
CA LEU A 291 -3.18 13.42 -0.72
C LEU A 291 -3.40 12.31 0.32
N THR A 292 -2.95 12.56 1.53
CA THR A 292 -3.34 11.76 2.70
C THR A 292 -4.76 12.12 3.14
N PRO A 293 -5.46 11.28 3.90
CA PRO A 293 -6.75 11.62 4.48
C PRO A 293 -6.76 12.94 5.27
N ASN A 294 -5.72 13.20 6.05
CA ASN A 294 -5.60 14.45 6.81
C ASN A 294 -5.41 15.68 5.91
N GLU A 295 -4.57 15.58 4.87
CA GLU A 295 -4.36 16.67 3.91
C GLU A 295 -5.64 16.98 3.14
N ALA A 296 -6.41 15.95 2.73
CA ALA A 296 -7.67 16.14 2.03
C ALA A 296 -8.71 16.90 2.88
N GLU A 297 -8.80 16.59 4.19
CA GLU A 297 -9.67 17.33 5.10
C GLU A 297 -9.18 18.76 5.37
N ALA A 298 -7.87 18.93 5.57
CA ALA A 298 -7.29 20.25 5.81
C ALA A 298 -7.58 21.21 4.63
N LEU A 299 -7.35 20.76 3.40
CA LEU A 299 -7.64 21.54 2.20
C LEU A 299 -9.12 21.91 2.09
N TYR A 300 -10.04 21.01 2.42
CA TYR A 300 -11.47 21.31 2.43
C TYR A 300 -11.80 22.44 3.41
N TRP A 301 -11.30 22.38 4.63
CA TRP A 301 -11.57 23.39 5.66
C TRP A 301 -10.90 24.73 5.37
N GLU A 302 -9.75 24.73 4.70
CA GLU A 302 -9.11 25.97 4.23
C GLU A 302 -9.91 26.67 3.15
N GLN A 303 -10.56 25.93 2.25
CA GLN A 303 -11.38 26.47 1.16
C GLN A 303 -12.78 26.91 1.61
N THR A 304 -13.24 26.48 2.79
CA THR A 304 -14.57 26.75 3.31
C THR A 304 -14.59 27.83 4.41
N LYS A 305 -13.41 28.34 4.78
CA LYS A 305 -13.26 29.52 5.64
C LYS A 305 -13.41 30.81 4.83
#